data_ca38fdd6022b0fce7fc803864be43b4a
#
_entry.id   ca38fdd6022b0fce7fc803864be43b4a
#
_cell.length_a   1.000
_cell.length_b   1.000
_cell.length_c   1.000
_cell.angle_alpha   90.00
_cell.angle_beta   90.00
_cell.angle_gamma   90.00
#
_symmetry.space_group_name_H-M   'P 1'
#
loop_
_entity.id
_entity.type
_entity.pdbx_description
1 polymer ?
#
loop_
_entity_poly.entity_id
_entity_poly.type
_entity_poly.pdbx_seq_one_letter_code
_entity_poly.pdbx_strand_id
1 'polypeptide(L)'
;MRNFFTAKNLWQQDITFKERTKAGMKTAGMIGITAWLYYRRVWAAIFLILPGIWLYREFLEEESKKKEQEFQKQFREMIQTLSSALNTGYSVENAFYETQKELKIQYPEEARISRELLLITRKLRMHIPVEQVLEEFAEKVPSEDVKSFVTVFVTAKKSGGDMIGIIRNTTSQIGDK
;
A
#
# COMPACT_ATOMS: atom_id res chain seq x y z
N MET A 1 -14.76 15.32 1.48
CA MET A 1 -13.46 15.94 1.79
C MET A 1 -12.75 15.42 3.06
N ARG A 2 -13.43 14.77 4.02
CA ARG A 2 -12.83 14.26 5.29
C ARG A 2 -11.94 13.02 5.12
N ASN A 3 -12.16 12.19 4.10
CA ASN A 3 -11.47 10.90 3.95
C ASN A 3 -10.06 11.01 3.32
N PHE A 4 -9.76 12.11 2.63
CA PHE A 4 -8.45 12.29 1.98
C PHE A 4 -7.31 12.51 2.98
N PHE A 5 -7.58 13.21 4.08
CA PHE A 5 -6.59 13.45 5.15
C PHE A 5 -6.29 12.18 5.98
N THR A 6 -7.29 11.32 6.15
CA THR A 6 -7.13 10.08 6.94
C THR A 6 -6.33 9.03 6.16
N ALA A 7 -6.54 8.93 4.84
CA ALA A 7 -5.79 8.02 3.97
C ALA A 7 -4.29 8.37 3.93
N LYS A 8 -3.96 9.65 3.83
CA LYS A 8 -2.56 10.12 3.81
C LYS A 8 -1.79 9.76 5.09
N ASN A 9 -2.47 9.77 6.25
CA ASN A 9 -1.84 9.44 7.53
C ASN A 9 -1.54 7.95 7.71
N LEU A 10 -2.31 7.05 7.08
CA LEU A 10 -2.12 5.61 7.18
C LEU A 10 -0.84 5.15 6.45
N TRP A 11 -0.54 5.72 5.29
CA TRP A 11 0.70 5.43 4.57
C TRP A 11 1.94 5.98 5.29
N GLN A 12 1.81 7.06 6.06
CA GLN A 12 2.89 7.60 6.88
C GLN A 12 3.22 6.73 8.10
N GLN A 13 2.29 5.92 8.59
CA GLN A 13 2.53 5.00 9.71
C GLN A 13 3.45 3.82 9.34
N ASP A 14 3.49 3.45 8.06
CA ASP A 14 4.37 2.38 7.56
C ASP A 14 5.82 2.84 7.32
N ILE A 15 6.12 4.14 7.49
CA ILE A 15 7.48 4.66 7.35
C ILE A 15 8.30 4.22 8.57
N THR A 16 9.30 3.36 8.30
CA THR A 16 10.18 2.83 9.34
C THR A 16 11.00 3.96 10.00
N PHE A 17 11.29 3.83 11.30
CA PHE A 17 12.09 4.82 12.04
C PHE A 17 13.41 5.17 11.33
N LYS A 18 14.07 4.19 10.69
CA LYS A 18 15.30 4.39 9.89
C LYS A 18 15.09 5.30 8.67
N GLU A 19 13.93 5.26 8.04
CA GLU A 19 13.62 6.12 6.89
C GLU A 19 13.31 7.55 7.33
N ARG A 20 12.65 7.71 8.48
CA ARG A 20 12.43 9.02 9.12
C ARG A 20 13.76 9.66 9.54
N THR A 21 14.69 8.88 10.08
CA THR A 21 16.03 9.37 10.46
C THR A 21 16.89 9.74 9.23
N LYS A 22 16.81 8.98 8.12
CA LYS A 22 17.48 9.32 6.86
C LYS A 22 16.95 10.64 6.26
N ALA A 23 15.63 10.84 6.26
CA ALA A 23 15.02 12.10 5.82
C ALA A 23 15.48 13.26 6.72
N GLY A 24 15.49 13.07 8.05
CA GLY A 24 15.99 14.03 9.02
C GLY A 24 17.48 14.36 8.85
N MET A 25 18.33 13.36 8.57
CA MET A 25 19.76 13.58 8.30
C MET A 25 20.01 14.35 6.99
N LYS A 26 19.26 14.06 5.92
CA LYS A 26 19.38 14.81 4.64
C LYS A 26 19.01 16.28 4.83
N THR A 27 17.88 16.55 5.50
CA THR A 27 17.45 17.93 5.80
C THR A 27 18.41 18.64 6.75
N ALA A 28 18.89 17.96 7.81
CA ALA A 28 19.87 18.52 8.73
C ALA A 28 21.21 18.83 8.04
N GLY A 29 21.66 17.96 7.11
CA GLY A 29 22.85 18.18 6.30
C GLY A 29 22.75 19.43 5.39
N MET A 30 21.61 19.59 4.68
CA MET A 30 21.36 20.76 3.87
C MET A 30 21.31 22.06 4.72
N ILE A 31 20.63 22.03 5.86
CA ILE A 31 20.55 23.16 6.79
C ILE A 31 21.93 23.46 7.36
N GLY A 32 22.74 22.45 7.72
CA GLY A 32 24.09 22.62 8.23
C GLY A 32 25.05 23.28 7.24
N ILE A 33 25.01 22.85 5.96
CA ILE A 33 25.83 23.43 4.88
C ILE A 33 25.43 24.89 4.66
N THR A 34 24.14 25.20 4.62
CA THR A 34 23.65 26.56 4.40
C THR A 34 23.94 27.47 5.61
N ALA A 35 23.84 26.95 6.84
CA ALA A 35 24.20 27.67 8.05
C ALA A 35 25.70 27.96 8.13
N TRP A 36 26.57 27.02 7.70
CA TRP A 36 28.02 27.22 7.63
C TRP A 36 28.43 28.31 6.62
N LEU A 37 27.74 28.40 5.48
CA LEU A 37 27.97 29.47 4.50
C LEU A 37 27.53 30.85 5.01
N TYR A 38 26.57 30.94 5.92
CA TYR A 38 25.95 32.17 6.40
C TYR A 38 26.33 32.55 7.84
N TYR A 39 27.40 31.99 8.40
CA TYR A 39 27.79 32.02 9.84
C TYR A 39 27.93 33.43 10.46
N ARG A 40 27.58 34.50 9.78
CA ARG A 40 27.81 35.86 10.31
C ARG A 40 26.59 36.57 10.92
N ARG A 41 25.37 35.97 10.88
CA ARG A 41 24.18 36.54 11.56
C ARG A 41 23.20 35.45 12.03
N VAL A 42 23.06 35.34 13.34
CA VAL A 42 22.16 34.39 14.05
C VAL A 42 20.67 34.52 13.62
N TRP A 43 20.27 35.69 13.15
CA TRP A 43 18.91 35.96 12.62
C TRP A 43 18.59 35.19 11.33
N ALA A 44 19.57 34.81 10.57
CA ALA A 44 19.36 34.02 9.34
C ALA A 44 18.97 32.55 9.66
N ALA A 45 19.38 32.03 10.81
CA ALA A 45 19.02 30.66 11.23
C ALA A 45 17.51 30.52 11.50
N ILE A 46 16.86 31.54 12.01
CA ILE A 46 15.41 31.54 12.28
C ILE A 46 14.61 31.50 10.96
N PHE A 47 15.07 32.21 9.92
CA PHE A 47 14.48 32.19 8.59
C PHE A 47 14.66 30.85 7.86
N LEU A 48 15.66 30.04 8.22
CA LEU A 48 15.95 28.72 7.64
C LEU A 48 15.12 27.58 8.27
N ILE A 49 14.56 27.76 9.47
CA ILE A 49 13.72 26.76 10.12
C ILE A 49 12.40 26.55 9.36
N LEU A 50 11.79 27.61 8.85
CA LEU A 50 10.53 27.55 8.11
C LEU A 50 10.62 26.69 6.81
N PRO A 51 11.59 26.96 5.89
CA PRO A 51 11.76 26.09 4.72
C PRO A 51 12.26 24.68 5.09
N GLY A 52 12.99 24.51 6.19
CA GLY A 52 13.43 23.19 6.67
C GLY A 52 12.27 22.28 7.06
N ILE A 53 11.24 22.81 7.73
CA ILE A 53 10.03 22.06 8.06
C ILE A 53 9.25 21.69 6.79
N TRP A 54 9.19 22.60 5.82
CA TRP A 54 8.51 22.36 4.55
C TRP A 54 9.22 21.26 3.74
N LEU A 55 10.54 21.32 3.59
CA LEU A 55 11.36 20.29 2.94
C LEU A 55 11.25 18.93 3.63
N TYR A 56 11.22 18.87 4.97
CA TYR A 56 11.04 17.63 5.70
C TYR A 56 9.70 16.96 5.39
N ARG A 57 8.63 17.76 5.29
CA ARG A 57 7.30 17.25 4.90
C ARG A 57 7.28 16.73 3.46
N GLU A 58 7.95 17.43 2.54
CA GLU A 58 8.08 17.02 1.13
C GLU A 58 8.76 15.64 1.01
N PHE A 59 9.88 15.43 1.71
CA PHE A 59 10.57 14.14 1.73
C PHE A 59 9.72 13.00 2.32
N LEU A 60 8.94 13.28 3.34
CA LEU A 60 8.01 12.28 3.92
C LEU A 60 6.88 11.95 2.94
N GLU A 61 6.40 12.91 2.19
CA GLU A 61 5.36 12.70 1.17
C GLU A 61 5.89 11.87 -0.02
N GLU A 62 7.12 12.10 -0.46
CA GLU A 62 7.76 11.29 -1.51
C GLU A 62 7.93 9.82 -1.09
N GLU A 63 8.42 9.57 0.12
CA GLU A 63 8.57 8.20 0.64
C GLU A 63 7.20 7.50 0.81
N SER A 64 6.19 8.24 1.23
CA SER A 64 4.81 7.74 1.33
C SER A 64 4.26 7.35 -0.04
N LYS A 65 4.45 8.20 -1.07
CA LYS A 65 4.03 7.91 -2.45
C LYS A 65 4.75 6.69 -3.03
N LYS A 66 6.04 6.53 -2.77
CA LYS A 66 6.80 5.35 -3.23
C LYS A 66 6.23 4.06 -2.63
N LYS A 67 5.92 4.06 -1.35
CA LYS A 67 5.31 2.89 -0.68
C LYS A 67 3.92 2.57 -1.22
N GLU A 68 3.13 3.60 -1.53
CA GLU A 68 1.83 3.43 -2.16
C GLU A 68 1.96 2.82 -3.56
N GLN A 69 2.89 3.34 -4.38
CA GLN A 69 3.16 2.80 -5.72
C GLN A 69 3.69 1.36 -5.67
N GLU A 70 4.57 1.08 -4.72
CA GLU A 70 5.08 -0.28 -4.50
C GLU A 70 3.94 -1.24 -4.10
N PHE A 71 3.08 -0.83 -3.17
CA PHE A 71 1.91 -1.61 -2.80
C PHE A 71 0.97 -1.83 -3.98
N GLN A 72 0.68 -0.82 -4.80
CA GLN A 72 -0.17 -0.96 -5.99
C GLN A 72 0.39 -1.96 -7.00
N LYS A 73 1.72 -1.98 -7.19
CA LYS A 73 2.39 -2.98 -8.02
C LYS A 73 2.20 -4.39 -7.44
N GLN A 74 2.51 -4.57 -6.17
CA GLN A 74 2.36 -5.85 -5.45
C GLN A 74 0.90 -6.33 -5.45
N PHE A 75 -0.05 -5.42 -5.31
CA PHE A 75 -1.47 -5.72 -5.35
C PHE A 75 -1.93 -6.22 -6.73
N ARG A 76 -1.44 -5.61 -7.82
CA ARG A 76 -1.70 -6.10 -9.18
C ARG A 76 -1.19 -7.52 -9.39
N GLU A 77 0.02 -7.79 -8.96
CA GLU A 77 0.61 -9.14 -9.05
C GLU A 77 -0.19 -10.15 -8.22
N MET A 78 -0.65 -9.75 -7.03
CA MET A 78 -1.56 -10.57 -6.21
C MET A 78 -2.85 -10.92 -6.97
N ILE A 79 -3.50 -9.95 -7.60
CA ILE A 79 -4.74 -10.20 -8.36
C ILE A 79 -4.47 -11.12 -9.55
N GLN A 80 -3.35 -10.95 -10.26
CA GLN A 80 -2.98 -11.80 -11.39
C GLN A 80 -2.76 -13.24 -10.94
N THR A 81 -2.02 -13.46 -9.87
CA THR A 81 -1.78 -14.79 -9.29
C THR A 81 -3.08 -15.42 -8.80
N LEU A 82 -3.93 -14.64 -8.11
CA LEU A 82 -5.24 -15.09 -7.67
C LEU A 82 -6.14 -15.50 -8.85
N SER A 83 -6.16 -14.69 -9.91
CA SER A 83 -6.89 -15.00 -11.14
C SER A 83 -6.40 -16.30 -11.78
N SER A 84 -5.08 -16.49 -11.86
CA SER A 84 -4.48 -17.71 -12.36
C SER A 84 -4.87 -18.95 -11.55
N ALA A 85 -4.84 -18.85 -10.23
CA ALA A 85 -5.26 -19.94 -9.35
C ALA A 85 -6.76 -20.28 -9.52
N LEU A 86 -7.62 -19.26 -9.62
CA LEU A 86 -9.05 -19.48 -9.89
C LEU A 86 -9.30 -20.11 -11.26
N ASN A 87 -8.54 -19.70 -12.30
CA ASN A 87 -8.61 -20.30 -13.64
C ASN A 87 -8.21 -21.79 -13.65
N THR A 88 -7.32 -22.21 -12.76
CA THR A 88 -6.94 -23.62 -12.60
C THR A 88 -7.99 -24.44 -11.86
N GLY A 89 -9.07 -23.82 -11.38
CA GLY A 89 -10.18 -24.50 -10.73
C GLY A 89 -10.07 -24.59 -9.19
N TYR A 90 -9.15 -23.87 -8.57
CA TYR A 90 -9.12 -23.79 -7.10
C TYR A 90 -10.38 -23.10 -6.56
N SER A 91 -10.86 -23.57 -5.41
CA SER A 91 -11.85 -22.79 -4.65
C SER A 91 -11.27 -21.44 -4.26
N VAL A 92 -12.13 -20.45 -4.00
CA VAL A 92 -11.70 -19.08 -3.67
C VAL A 92 -10.72 -19.08 -2.49
N GLU A 93 -11.03 -19.84 -1.44
CA GLU A 93 -10.19 -19.96 -0.26
C GLU A 93 -8.81 -20.55 -0.58
N ASN A 94 -8.80 -21.64 -1.38
CA ASN A 94 -7.57 -22.28 -1.80
C ASN A 94 -6.75 -21.40 -2.77
N ALA A 95 -7.43 -20.64 -3.64
CA ALA A 95 -6.77 -19.69 -4.51
C ALA A 95 -6.02 -18.61 -3.72
N PHE A 96 -6.59 -18.10 -2.62
CA PHE A 96 -5.87 -17.18 -1.72
C PHE A 96 -4.67 -17.83 -1.03
N TYR A 97 -4.74 -19.11 -0.66
CA TYR A 97 -3.60 -19.84 -0.07
C TYR A 97 -2.46 -20.02 -1.06
N GLU A 98 -2.76 -20.44 -2.29
CA GLU A 98 -1.75 -20.58 -3.33
C GLU A 98 -1.13 -19.21 -3.70
N THR A 99 -1.96 -18.17 -3.80
CA THR A 99 -1.48 -16.79 -4.02
C THR A 99 -0.53 -16.36 -2.90
N GLN A 100 -0.87 -16.61 -1.64
CA GLN A 100 0.03 -16.29 -0.51
C GLN A 100 1.36 -17.02 -0.61
N LYS A 101 1.34 -18.29 -0.96
CA LYS A 101 2.54 -19.12 -1.08
C LYS A 101 3.44 -18.63 -2.20
N GLU A 102 2.88 -18.25 -3.34
CA GLU A 102 3.62 -17.73 -4.49
C GLU A 102 4.21 -16.35 -4.21
N LEU A 103 3.42 -15.42 -3.67
CA LEU A 103 3.91 -14.09 -3.34
C LEU A 103 4.95 -14.07 -2.22
N LYS A 104 4.91 -15.03 -1.30
CA LYS A 104 5.93 -15.18 -0.25
C LYS A 104 7.34 -15.46 -0.81
N ILE A 105 7.42 -16.03 -2.00
CA ILE A 105 8.69 -16.26 -2.70
C ILE A 105 9.23 -14.97 -3.31
N GLN A 106 8.34 -14.11 -3.79
CA GLN A 106 8.70 -12.88 -4.50
C GLN A 106 8.91 -11.68 -3.57
N TYR A 107 8.16 -11.63 -2.46
CA TYR A 107 8.14 -10.50 -1.54
C TYR A 107 8.52 -10.89 -0.13
N PRO A 108 9.29 -10.04 0.58
CA PRO A 108 9.63 -10.28 1.99
C PRO A 108 8.36 -10.26 2.86
N GLU A 109 8.45 -10.88 4.04
CA GLU A 109 7.31 -10.94 4.99
C GLU A 109 6.91 -9.55 5.52
N GLU A 110 7.85 -8.61 5.51
CA GLU A 110 7.63 -7.20 5.90
C GLU A 110 6.87 -6.40 4.86
N ALA A 111 6.76 -6.87 3.62
CA ALA A 111 5.99 -6.20 2.59
C ALA A 111 4.51 -6.10 3.02
N ARG A 112 3.89 -4.95 2.75
CA ARG A 112 2.51 -4.72 3.18
C ARG A 112 1.56 -5.75 2.60
N ILE A 113 1.71 -6.08 1.30
CA ILE A 113 0.85 -7.10 0.67
C ILE A 113 0.99 -8.47 1.32
N SER A 114 2.22 -8.88 1.72
CA SER A 114 2.46 -10.16 2.39
C SER A 114 1.75 -10.24 3.74
N ARG A 115 1.80 -9.15 4.51
CA ARG A 115 1.10 -9.03 5.80
C ARG A 115 -0.42 -9.09 5.66
N GLU A 116 -0.98 -8.33 4.72
CA GLU A 116 -2.42 -8.32 4.49
C GLU A 116 -2.91 -9.67 3.97
N LEU A 117 -2.19 -10.29 3.04
CA LEU A 117 -2.53 -11.60 2.50
C LEU A 117 -2.46 -12.71 3.59
N LEU A 118 -1.49 -12.61 4.50
CA LEU A 118 -1.41 -13.48 5.67
C LEU A 118 -2.63 -13.32 6.59
N LEU A 119 -3.11 -12.10 6.78
CA LEU A 119 -4.31 -11.84 7.59
C LEU A 119 -5.57 -12.39 6.90
N ILE A 120 -5.70 -12.18 5.58
CA ILE A 120 -6.79 -12.73 4.78
C ILE A 120 -6.83 -14.26 4.92
N THR A 121 -5.72 -14.94 4.64
CA THR A 121 -5.65 -16.40 4.68
C THR A 121 -5.88 -16.98 6.09
N ARG A 122 -5.42 -16.30 7.15
CA ARG A 122 -5.72 -16.69 8.53
C ARG A 122 -7.21 -16.63 8.83
N LYS A 123 -7.91 -15.57 8.40
CA LYS A 123 -9.34 -15.43 8.60
C LYS A 123 -10.14 -16.46 7.81
N LEU A 124 -9.73 -16.74 6.57
CA LEU A 124 -10.34 -17.80 5.76
C LEU A 124 -10.17 -19.18 6.41
N ARG A 125 -9.04 -19.47 7.06
CA ARG A 125 -8.86 -20.70 7.86
C ARG A 125 -9.77 -20.79 9.08
N MET A 126 -10.20 -19.65 9.62
CA MET A 126 -11.21 -19.59 10.68
C MET A 126 -12.65 -19.69 10.14
N HIS A 127 -12.81 -20.02 8.86
CA HIS A 127 -14.11 -20.13 8.17
C HIS A 127 -14.91 -18.80 8.17
N ILE A 128 -14.24 -17.66 8.26
CA ILE A 128 -14.88 -16.36 8.08
C ILE A 128 -15.18 -16.19 6.58
N PRO A 129 -16.41 -15.77 6.20
CA PRO A 129 -16.79 -15.58 4.80
C PRO A 129 -15.82 -14.67 4.08
N VAL A 130 -15.42 -15.03 2.87
CA VAL A 130 -14.43 -14.26 2.09
C VAL A 130 -14.90 -12.84 1.81
N GLU A 131 -16.19 -12.62 1.65
CA GLU A 131 -16.80 -11.31 1.47
C GLU A 131 -16.46 -10.38 2.64
N GLN A 132 -16.70 -10.84 3.86
CA GLN A 132 -16.39 -10.08 5.06
C GLN A 132 -14.89 -9.80 5.20
N VAL A 133 -14.05 -10.80 4.91
CA VAL A 133 -12.60 -10.66 4.99
C VAL A 133 -12.07 -9.62 4.01
N LEU A 134 -12.62 -9.60 2.78
CA LEU A 134 -12.22 -8.65 1.76
C LEU A 134 -12.77 -7.24 2.01
N GLU A 135 -13.98 -7.10 2.53
CA GLU A 135 -14.54 -5.83 2.94
C GLU A 135 -13.67 -5.18 4.04
N GLU A 136 -13.28 -5.93 5.06
CA GLU A 136 -12.35 -5.43 6.10
C GLU A 136 -10.96 -5.07 5.53
N PHE A 137 -10.48 -5.81 4.53
CA PHE A 137 -9.25 -5.48 3.84
C PHE A 137 -9.36 -4.14 3.10
N ALA A 138 -10.46 -3.90 2.38
CA ALA A 138 -10.72 -2.65 1.68
C ALA A 138 -10.87 -1.44 2.62
N GLU A 139 -11.37 -1.65 3.83
CA GLU A 139 -11.46 -0.60 4.85
C GLU A 139 -10.09 -0.21 5.41
N LYS A 140 -9.19 -1.18 5.57
CA LYS A 140 -7.84 -0.97 6.12
C LYS A 140 -6.87 -0.34 5.13
N VAL A 141 -7.05 -0.63 3.85
CA VAL A 141 -6.14 -0.16 2.81
C VAL A 141 -6.78 0.99 2.04
N PRO A 142 -6.26 2.21 2.16
CA PRO A 142 -6.84 3.40 1.53
C PRO A 142 -6.46 3.48 0.04
N SER A 143 -6.81 2.46 -0.74
CA SER A 143 -6.57 2.39 -2.18
C SER A 143 -7.89 2.22 -2.92
N GLU A 144 -8.12 3.05 -3.93
CA GLU A 144 -9.31 2.95 -4.79
C GLU A 144 -9.30 1.65 -5.60
N ASP A 145 -8.12 1.17 -6.00
CA ASP A 145 -7.97 -0.09 -6.74
C ASP A 145 -8.40 -1.28 -5.87
N VAL A 146 -8.03 -1.28 -4.58
CA VAL A 146 -8.47 -2.31 -3.62
C VAL A 146 -9.98 -2.29 -3.44
N LYS A 147 -10.58 -1.12 -3.26
CA LYS A 147 -12.03 -0.98 -3.10
C LYS A 147 -12.79 -1.44 -4.33
N SER A 148 -12.32 -1.03 -5.51
CA SER A 148 -12.90 -1.45 -6.79
C SER A 148 -12.84 -2.97 -6.95
N PHE A 149 -11.68 -3.56 -6.71
CA PHE A 149 -11.50 -5.01 -6.76
C PHE A 149 -12.45 -5.73 -5.80
N VAL A 150 -12.50 -5.32 -4.53
CA VAL A 150 -13.35 -5.97 -3.53
C VAL A 150 -14.82 -5.85 -3.88
N THR A 151 -15.28 -4.68 -4.31
CA THR A 151 -16.67 -4.46 -4.74
C THR A 151 -17.05 -5.39 -5.88
N VAL A 152 -16.20 -5.47 -6.90
CA VAL A 152 -16.44 -6.32 -8.08
C VAL A 152 -16.39 -7.80 -7.69
N PHE A 153 -15.42 -8.21 -6.87
CA PHE A 153 -15.27 -9.58 -6.42
C PHE A 153 -16.48 -10.07 -5.61
N VAL A 154 -16.89 -9.28 -4.61
CA VAL A 154 -18.05 -9.60 -3.75
C VAL A 154 -19.33 -9.67 -4.57
N THR A 155 -19.52 -8.73 -5.51
CA THR A 155 -20.68 -8.73 -6.39
C THR A 155 -20.71 -9.96 -7.30
N ALA A 156 -19.57 -10.31 -7.90
CA ALA A 156 -19.43 -11.48 -8.75
C ALA A 156 -19.75 -12.78 -8.00
N LYS A 157 -19.23 -12.91 -6.80
CA LYS A 157 -19.47 -14.09 -5.95
C LYS A 157 -20.96 -14.23 -5.56
N LYS A 158 -21.62 -13.12 -5.21
CA LYS A 158 -23.06 -13.10 -4.88
C LYS A 158 -23.95 -13.44 -6.07
N SER A 159 -23.55 -13.02 -7.27
CA SER A 159 -24.32 -13.24 -8.51
C SER A 159 -24.17 -14.67 -9.05
N GLY A 160 -23.28 -15.48 -8.53
CA GLY A 160 -22.97 -16.82 -9.08
C GLY A 160 -22.41 -16.77 -10.50
N GLY A 161 -21.96 -15.59 -10.95
CA GLY A 161 -21.48 -15.34 -12.31
C GLY A 161 -20.05 -15.84 -12.53
N ASP A 162 -19.54 -15.62 -13.74
CA ASP A 162 -18.16 -15.90 -14.10
C ASP A 162 -17.19 -14.96 -13.36
N MET A 163 -16.83 -15.37 -12.12
CA MET A 163 -15.86 -14.65 -11.30
C MET A 163 -14.54 -14.47 -12.01
N ILE A 164 -14.16 -15.42 -12.83
CA ILE A 164 -12.87 -15.45 -13.52
C ILE A 164 -12.81 -14.34 -14.57
N GLY A 165 -13.85 -14.23 -15.39
CA GLY A 165 -13.96 -13.18 -16.42
C GLY A 165 -13.99 -11.78 -15.82
N ILE A 166 -14.66 -11.62 -14.69
CA ILE A 166 -14.80 -10.34 -13.98
C ILE A 166 -13.46 -9.90 -13.34
N ILE A 167 -12.76 -10.81 -12.67
CA ILE A 167 -11.43 -10.54 -12.07
C ILE A 167 -10.43 -10.18 -13.18
N ARG A 168 -10.44 -10.90 -14.30
CA ARG A 168 -9.57 -10.63 -15.45
C ARG A 168 -9.79 -9.24 -16.04
N ASN A 169 -11.04 -8.81 -16.19
CA ASN A 169 -11.37 -7.46 -16.67
C ASN A 169 -10.92 -6.38 -15.68
N THR A 170 -11.05 -6.63 -14.38
CA THR A 170 -10.59 -5.69 -13.35
C THR A 170 -9.07 -5.56 -13.35
N THR A 171 -8.34 -6.66 -13.58
CA THR A 171 -6.88 -6.64 -13.69
C THR A 171 -6.39 -5.78 -14.85
N SER A 172 -7.07 -5.85 -16.01
CA SER A 172 -6.72 -5.02 -17.19
C SER A 172 -6.97 -3.53 -16.92
N GLN A 173 -8.06 -3.17 -16.25
CA GLN A 173 -8.37 -1.77 -15.92
C GLN A 173 -7.40 -1.15 -14.88
N ILE A 174 -6.87 -1.95 -13.97
CA ILE A 174 -5.87 -1.51 -12.97
C ILE A 174 -4.49 -1.37 -13.62
N GLY A 175 -4.23 -2.09 -14.73
CA GLY A 175 -2.96 -2.07 -15.46
C GLY A 175 -2.74 -0.85 -16.36
N ASP A 176 -3.80 -0.20 -16.81
CA ASP A 176 -3.76 0.87 -17.81
C ASP A 176 -3.70 2.30 -17.23
N LYS A 177 -3.47 2.46 -15.92
CA LYS A 177 -3.22 3.74 -15.25
C LYS A 177 -1.76 3.90 -14.83
#